data_6ca4934c2f1dbb5db5ee5dc9e69807ff
#
_entry.id   6ca4934c2f1dbb5db5ee5dc9e69807ff
#
_cell.length_a   1.000
_cell.length_b   1.000
_cell.length_c   1.000
_cell.angle_alpha   90.00
_cell.angle_beta   90.00
_cell.angle_gamma   90.00
#
_symmetry.space_group_name_H-M   'P 1'
#
loop_
_entity.id
_entity.type
_entity.pdbx_description
1 polymer ?
#
loop_
_entity_poly.entity_id
_entity_poly.type
_entity_poly.pdbx_seq_one_letter_code
_entity_poly.pdbx_strand_id
1 'polypeptide(L)'
;VIELLFQEGLLKVLFTTETFAMGINMPAKTVVFTSMEKFDGEQFRNITGGEYIQMSGRAGRRGLDDRGITILMANKKLEPEGAKAILKGQSDPLYSSFHLGYNMLLNMMRIEDIHPEDMLMHSFH
;
A
#
# COMPACT_ATOMS: atom_id res chain seq x y z
N VAL A 1 5.31 -15.85 -14.81
CA VAL A 1 4.62 -17.13 -15.04
C VAL A 1 3.46 -17.31 -14.04
N ILE A 2 3.68 -17.25 -12.73
CA ILE A 2 2.65 -17.46 -11.69
C ILE A 2 1.46 -16.50 -11.88
N GLU A 3 1.74 -15.24 -12.17
CA GLU A 3 0.73 -14.20 -12.43
C GLU A 3 -0.18 -14.57 -13.62
N LEU A 4 0.41 -15.00 -14.73
CA LEU A 4 -0.34 -15.43 -15.91
C LEU A 4 -1.22 -16.63 -15.62
N LEU A 5 -0.68 -17.62 -14.89
CA LEU A 5 -1.46 -18.82 -14.51
C LEU A 5 -2.63 -18.47 -13.59
N PHE A 6 -2.47 -17.48 -12.71
CA PHE A 6 -3.55 -17.00 -11.86
C PHE A 6 -4.60 -16.22 -12.65
N GLN A 7 -4.18 -15.35 -13.58
CA GLN A 7 -5.08 -14.61 -14.47
C GLN A 7 -5.91 -15.53 -15.34
N GLU A 8 -5.29 -16.58 -15.89
CA GLU A 8 -5.97 -17.61 -16.68
C GLU A 8 -6.84 -18.55 -15.82
N GLY A 9 -6.88 -18.35 -14.52
CA GLY A 9 -7.68 -19.15 -13.59
C GLY A 9 -7.17 -20.59 -13.38
N LEU A 10 -5.97 -20.90 -13.82
CA LEU A 10 -5.31 -22.19 -13.62
C LEU A 10 -4.84 -22.35 -12.17
N LEU A 11 -4.46 -21.25 -11.52
CA LEU A 11 -4.23 -21.18 -10.08
C LEU A 11 -5.47 -20.62 -9.40
N LYS A 12 -6.00 -21.33 -8.42
CA LYS A 12 -7.20 -20.92 -7.68
C LYS A 12 -6.90 -20.08 -6.46
N VAL A 13 -5.69 -20.18 -5.92
CA VAL A 13 -5.23 -19.45 -4.74
C VAL A 13 -3.83 -18.95 -4.99
N LEU A 14 -3.56 -17.73 -4.54
CA LEU A 14 -2.25 -17.11 -4.59
C LEU A 14 -1.90 -16.56 -3.20
N PHE A 15 -0.76 -16.99 -2.66
CA PHE A 15 -0.17 -16.41 -1.45
C PHE A 15 0.86 -15.38 -1.86
N THR A 16 0.75 -14.19 -1.31
CA THR A 16 1.59 -13.06 -1.72
C THR A 16 1.86 -12.09 -0.58
N THR A 17 2.86 -11.27 -0.74
CA THR A 17 3.15 -10.13 0.14
C THR A 17 2.35 -8.91 -0.27
N GLU A 18 2.32 -7.87 0.57
CA GLU A 18 1.65 -6.60 0.28
C GLU A 18 2.16 -5.89 -0.98
N THR A 19 3.45 -6.03 -1.30
CA THR A 19 4.07 -5.42 -2.48
C THR A 19 3.41 -5.88 -3.78
N PHE A 20 2.87 -7.08 -3.80
CA PHE A 20 2.12 -7.59 -4.93
C PHE A 20 0.84 -6.78 -5.19
N ALA A 21 0.15 -6.37 -4.14
CA ALA A 21 -1.06 -5.55 -4.25
C ALA A 21 -0.78 -4.15 -4.82
N MET A 22 0.45 -3.62 -4.60
CA MET A 22 0.86 -2.30 -5.07
C MET A 22 1.33 -2.29 -6.52
N GLY A 23 2.07 -3.32 -6.91
CA GLY A 23 2.78 -3.34 -8.20
C GLY A 23 2.00 -3.93 -9.38
N ILE A 24 0.98 -4.73 -9.13
CA ILE A 24 0.32 -5.52 -10.16
C ILE A 24 -1.20 -5.36 -10.10
N ASN A 25 -1.81 -5.15 -11.25
CA ASN A 25 -3.26 -5.09 -11.35
C ASN A 25 -3.85 -6.49 -11.56
N MET A 26 -3.93 -7.26 -10.49
CA MET A 26 -4.51 -8.62 -10.50
C MET A 26 -5.67 -8.71 -9.53
N PRO A 27 -6.90 -8.46 -9.98
CA PRO A 27 -8.07 -8.61 -9.13
C PRO A 27 -8.39 -10.10 -8.90
N ALA A 28 -8.81 -10.40 -7.69
CA ALA A 28 -9.30 -11.71 -7.28
C ALA A 28 -10.74 -11.59 -6.77
N LYS A 29 -11.53 -12.66 -6.82
CA LYS A 29 -12.88 -12.62 -6.25
C LYS A 29 -12.85 -12.33 -4.75
N THR A 30 -11.88 -12.91 -4.05
CA THR A 30 -11.74 -12.82 -2.60
C THR A 30 -10.30 -12.48 -2.23
N VAL A 31 -10.14 -11.52 -1.33
CA VAL A 31 -8.86 -11.17 -0.70
C VAL A 31 -8.91 -11.59 0.77
N VAL A 32 -7.90 -12.31 1.22
CA VAL A 32 -7.78 -12.77 2.61
C VAL A 32 -6.56 -12.15 3.26
N PHE A 33 -6.78 -11.40 4.31
CA PHE A 33 -5.70 -10.90 5.18
C PHE A 33 -5.43 -11.93 6.27
N THR A 34 -4.24 -12.49 6.28
CA THR A 34 -3.83 -13.48 7.28
C THR A 34 -3.38 -12.84 8.59
N SER A 35 -3.02 -11.56 8.56
CA SER A 35 -2.67 -10.75 9.72
C SER A 35 -3.01 -9.28 9.45
N MET A 36 -3.28 -8.54 10.52
CA MET A 36 -3.38 -7.07 10.51
C MET A 36 -2.06 -6.39 10.86
N GLU A 37 -1.07 -7.16 11.29
CA GLU A 37 0.25 -6.64 11.62
C GLU A 37 1.21 -6.89 10.47
N LYS A 38 2.06 -5.92 10.22
CA LYS A 38 3.20 -6.00 9.29
C LYS A 38 4.47 -5.51 9.95
N PHE A 39 5.59 -5.98 9.45
CA PHE A 39 6.91 -5.46 9.80
C PHE A 39 7.28 -4.34 8.82
N ASP A 40 7.57 -3.13 9.31
CA ASP A 40 7.86 -1.96 8.49
C ASP A 40 9.36 -1.75 8.20
N GLY A 41 10.19 -2.65 8.70
CA GLY A 41 11.65 -2.58 8.63
C GLY A 41 12.30 -2.32 9.99
N GLU A 42 11.57 -1.74 10.94
CA GLU A 42 12.04 -1.44 12.29
C GLU A 42 11.21 -2.17 13.36
N GLN A 43 9.90 -2.18 13.21
CA GLN A 43 8.99 -2.76 14.20
C GLN A 43 7.74 -3.38 13.55
N PHE A 44 7.03 -4.18 14.34
CA PHE A 44 5.71 -4.66 13.96
C PHE A 44 4.67 -3.57 14.26
N ARG A 45 3.88 -3.22 13.27
CA ARG A 45 2.76 -2.29 13.39
C ARG A 45 1.51 -2.81 12.69
N ASN A 46 0.38 -2.27 13.04
CA ASN A 46 -0.85 -2.54 12.28
C ASN A 46 -0.77 -1.92 10.88
N ILE A 47 -1.44 -2.56 9.92
CA ILE A 47 -1.65 -1.98 8.59
C ILE A 47 -2.45 -0.69 8.73
N THR A 48 -2.16 0.30 7.90
CA THR A 48 -2.91 1.56 7.87
C THR A 48 -4.22 1.39 7.09
N GLY A 49 -5.13 2.35 7.24
CA GLY A 49 -6.37 2.38 6.47
C GLY A 49 -6.12 2.45 4.96
N GLY A 50 -5.11 3.22 4.54
CA GLY A 50 -4.70 3.33 3.14
C GLY A 50 -4.17 2.00 2.58
N GLU A 51 -3.29 1.33 3.31
CA GLU A 51 -2.79 0.00 2.96
C GLU A 51 -3.93 -1.03 2.86
N TYR A 52 -4.86 -1.01 3.81
CA TYR A 52 -6.04 -1.87 3.78
C TYR A 52 -6.88 -1.63 2.52
N ILE A 53 -7.22 -0.38 2.20
CA ILE A 53 -8.01 -0.04 1.00
C ILE A 53 -7.30 -0.50 -0.27
N GLN A 54 -6.00 -0.27 -0.37
CA GLN A 54 -5.23 -0.62 -1.55
C GLN A 54 -5.23 -2.13 -1.81
N MET A 55 -5.09 -2.93 -0.76
CA MET A 55 -5.11 -4.39 -0.83
C MET A 55 -6.55 -4.92 -0.99
N SER A 56 -7.51 -4.43 -0.21
CA SER A 56 -8.91 -4.84 -0.30
C SER A 56 -9.56 -4.44 -1.62
N GLY A 57 -9.11 -3.34 -2.23
CA GLY A 57 -9.52 -2.90 -3.55
C GLY A 57 -9.16 -3.86 -4.69
N ARG A 58 -8.42 -4.91 -4.40
CA ARG A 58 -8.20 -6.04 -5.34
C ARG A 58 -9.29 -7.10 -5.27
N ALA A 59 -10.20 -7.01 -4.31
CA ALA A 59 -11.33 -7.91 -4.21
C ALA A 59 -12.43 -7.53 -5.22
N GLY A 60 -12.87 -8.51 -5.99
CA GLY A 60 -13.86 -8.35 -7.05
C GLY A 60 -13.25 -8.09 -8.43
N ARG A 61 -13.67 -8.90 -9.39
CA ARG A 61 -13.26 -8.77 -10.80
C ARG A 61 -14.37 -8.02 -11.56
N ARG A 62 -14.06 -6.82 -12.04
CA ARG A 62 -15.01 -5.99 -12.76
C ARG A 62 -15.57 -6.72 -13.98
N GLY A 63 -16.89 -6.76 -14.11
CA GLY A 63 -17.58 -7.45 -15.19
C GLY A 63 -17.72 -8.98 -15.05
N LEU A 64 -17.11 -9.57 -14.01
CA LEU A 64 -17.18 -11.02 -13.75
C LEU A 64 -17.83 -11.34 -12.39
N ASP A 65 -17.62 -10.52 -11.40
CA ASP A 65 -18.14 -10.74 -10.05
C ASP A 65 -19.12 -9.63 -9.69
N ASP A 66 -20.26 -9.98 -9.10
CA ASP A 66 -21.26 -9.02 -8.61
C ASP A 66 -20.74 -8.23 -7.41
N ARG A 67 -19.86 -8.83 -6.63
CA ARG A 67 -19.23 -8.23 -5.45
C ARG A 67 -17.87 -8.84 -5.16
N GLY A 68 -16.95 -8.02 -4.62
CA GLY A 68 -15.70 -8.48 -4.02
C GLY A 68 -15.92 -8.90 -2.56
N ILE A 69 -15.14 -9.86 -2.10
CA ILE A 69 -15.17 -10.34 -0.71
C ILE A 69 -13.81 -10.11 -0.11
N THR A 70 -13.79 -9.48 1.07
CA THR A 70 -12.58 -9.32 1.86
C THR A 70 -12.76 -10.04 3.19
N ILE A 71 -11.83 -10.91 3.53
CA ILE A 71 -11.82 -11.70 4.77
C ILE A 71 -10.61 -11.27 5.58
N LEU A 72 -10.84 -10.94 6.83
CA LEU A 72 -9.80 -10.67 7.80
C LEU A 72 -9.73 -11.78 8.83
N MET A 73 -8.57 -12.45 8.93
CA MET A 73 -8.33 -13.45 9.96
C MET A 73 -7.89 -12.75 11.24
N ALA A 74 -8.76 -12.75 12.24
CA ALA A 74 -8.48 -12.15 13.54
C ALA A 74 -7.72 -13.14 14.44
N ASN A 75 -6.41 -13.20 14.30
CA ASN A 75 -5.55 -14.07 15.11
C ASN A 75 -5.29 -13.52 16.52
N LYS A 76 -5.49 -12.24 16.72
CA LYS A 76 -5.39 -11.53 17.99
C LYS A 76 -6.69 -10.78 18.26
N LYS A 77 -6.96 -10.50 19.53
CA LYS A 77 -8.09 -9.67 19.94
C LYS A 77 -7.87 -8.25 19.40
N LEU A 78 -8.47 -7.94 18.25
CA LEU A 78 -8.49 -6.59 17.73
C LEU A 78 -9.42 -5.72 18.59
N GLU A 79 -8.93 -4.57 19.01
CA GLU A 79 -9.80 -3.58 19.61
C GLU A 79 -10.83 -3.08 18.57
N PRO A 80 -12.12 -3.04 18.92
CA PRO A 80 -13.18 -2.68 17.96
C PRO A 80 -12.96 -1.30 17.32
N GLU A 81 -12.39 -0.35 18.02
CA GLU A 81 -12.12 1.00 17.50
C GLU A 81 -10.98 0.99 16.49
N GLY A 82 -9.90 0.25 16.74
CA GLY A 82 -8.80 0.08 15.79
C GLY A 82 -9.26 -0.62 14.52
N ALA A 83 -10.05 -1.69 14.64
CA ALA A 83 -10.64 -2.37 13.50
C ALA A 83 -11.54 -1.45 12.67
N LYS A 84 -12.39 -0.65 13.30
CA LYS A 84 -13.26 0.31 12.60
C LYS A 84 -12.46 1.39 11.88
N ALA A 85 -11.38 1.91 12.48
CA ALA A 85 -10.52 2.91 11.85
C ALA A 85 -9.91 2.39 10.55
N ILE A 86 -9.39 1.17 10.56
CA ILE A 86 -8.81 0.52 9.39
C ILE A 86 -9.88 0.25 8.33
N LEU A 87 -11.02 -0.35 8.71
CA LEU A 87 -12.10 -0.70 7.79
C LEU A 87 -12.79 0.51 7.17
N LYS A 88 -12.89 1.63 7.90
CA LYS A 88 -13.44 2.89 7.35
C LYS A 88 -12.49 3.55 6.36
N GLY A 89 -11.23 3.14 6.33
CA GLY A 89 -10.26 3.61 5.37
C GLY A 89 -10.08 5.12 5.42
N GLN A 90 -9.86 5.66 6.61
CA GLN A 90 -9.45 7.06 6.71
C GLN A 90 -8.13 7.22 5.96
N SER A 91 -8.09 8.22 5.09
CA SER A 91 -6.86 8.54 4.38
C SER A 91 -5.77 8.88 5.39
N ASP A 92 -4.59 8.30 5.19
CA ASP A 92 -3.42 8.68 5.99
C ASP A 92 -3.10 10.16 5.72
N PRO A 93 -2.76 10.93 6.76
CA PRO A 93 -2.32 12.30 6.57
C PRO A 93 -1.02 12.32 5.75
N LEU A 94 -0.89 13.32 4.90
CA LEU A 94 0.31 13.50 4.11
C LEU A 94 1.40 14.15 4.99
N TYR A 95 2.35 13.34 5.41
CA TYR A 95 3.55 13.84 6.10
C TYR A 95 4.68 14.05 5.10
N SER A 96 5.39 15.17 5.22
CA SER A 96 6.59 15.37 4.43
C SER A 96 7.67 14.36 4.86
N SER A 97 8.18 13.61 3.89
CA SER A 97 9.36 12.75 4.06
C SER A 97 10.58 13.32 3.32
N PHE A 98 10.58 14.64 3.10
CA PHE A 98 11.68 15.31 2.44
C PHE A 98 12.96 15.20 3.26
N HIS A 99 13.99 14.61 2.66
CA HIS A 99 15.34 14.53 3.21
C HIS A 99 16.33 15.08 2.20
N LEU A 100 17.08 16.10 2.62
CA LEU A 100 18.13 16.68 1.79
C LEU A 100 19.30 15.71 1.68
N GLY A 101 19.46 15.08 0.52
CA GLY A 101 20.56 14.16 0.23
C GLY A 101 21.68 14.84 -0.57
N TYR A 102 22.93 14.38 -0.38
CA TYR A 102 24.10 14.89 -1.13
C TYR A 102 23.92 14.82 -2.64
N ASN A 103 23.36 13.74 -3.16
CA ASN A 103 23.10 13.58 -4.60
C ASN A 103 22.11 14.64 -5.12
N MET A 104 21.12 14.99 -4.32
CA MET A 104 20.17 16.04 -4.66
C MET A 104 20.85 17.40 -4.74
N LEU A 105 21.67 17.75 -3.75
CA LEU A 105 22.46 18.98 -3.75
C LEU A 105 23.39 19.08 -4.97
N LEU A 106 24.14 18.03 -5.24
CA LEU A 106 25.05 17.97 -6.40
C LEU A 106 24.30 18.11 -7.73
N ASN A 107 23.13 17.50 -7.85
CA ASN A 107 22.30 17.65 -9.06
C ASN A 107 21.76 19.08 -9.20
N MET A 108 21.35 19.72 -8.11
CA MET A 108 20.89 21.11 -8.12
C MET A 108 22.01 22.08 -8.52
N MET A 109 23.22 21.87 -8.00
CA MET A 109 24.41 22.70 -8.35
C MET A 109 24.83 22.55 -9.83
N ARG A 110 24.36 21.54 -10.53
CA ARG A 110 24.64 21.32 -11.97
C ARG A 110 23.65 22.02 -12.89
N ILE A 111 22.54 22.50 -12.34
CA ILE A 111 21.51 23.21 -13.11
C ILE A 111 21.81 24.71 -12.99
N GLU A 112 22.06 25.36 -14.12
CA GLU A 112 22.19 26.82 -14.19
C GLU A 112 20.82 27.43 -13.85
N ASP A 113 20.82 28.55 -13.11
CA ASP A 113 19.63 29.33 -12.72
C ASP A 113 18.75 28.75 -11.58
N ILE A 114 19.15 27.67 -10.91
CA ILE A 114 18.44 27.18 -9.73
C ILE A 114 19.33 27.33 -8.49
N HIS A 115 18.87 28.15 -7.55
CA HIS A 115 19.51 28.22 -6.24
C HIS A 115 18.95 27.12 -5.33
N PRO A 116 19.81 26.29 -4.72
CA PRO A 116 19.36 25.21 -3.83
C PRO A 116 18.46 25.72 -2.69
N GLU A 117 18.69 26.92 -2.20
CA GLU A 117 17.91 27.57 -1.15
C GLU A 117 16.47 27.85 -1.58
N ASP A 118 16.25 28.32 -2.82
CA ASP A 118 14.92 28.59 -3.35
C ASP A 118 14.10 27.30 -3.49
N MET A 119 14.74 26.25 -3.91
CA MET A 119 14.07 24.94 -4.03
C MET A 119 13.69 24.37 -2.66
N LEU A 120 14.53 24.57 -1.64
CA LEU A 120 14.23 24.16 -0.27
C LEU A 120 13.05 24.95 0.30
N MET A 121 13.02 26.27 0.07
CA MET A 121 11.93 27.13 0.56
C MET A 121 10.58 26.83 -0.12
N HIS A 122 10.60 26.34 -1.35
CA HIS A 122 9.38 25.96 -2.09
C HIS A 122 9.05 24.47 -1.99
N SER A 123 9.85 23.67 -1.26
CA SER A 123 9.55 22.27 -1.02
C SER A 123 8.41 22.14 -0.02
N PHE A 124 7.63 21.05 -0.15
CA PHE A 124 6.60 20.74 0.81
C PHE A 124 7.22 20.28 2.13
N HIS A 125 6.91 20.99 3.19
CA HIS A 125 7.31 20.68 4.57
C HIS A 125 6.13 20.16 5.35
#